data_d8e5ccb6e7f056a29d9f5ad5a02d1bb1
#
_entry.id   d8e5ccb6e7f056a29d9f5ad5a02d1bb1
#
_cell.length_a   1.000
_cell.length_b   1.000
_cell.length_c   1.000
_cell.angle_alpha   90.00
_cell.angle_beta   90.00
_cell.angle_gamma   90.00
#
_symmetry.space_group_name_H-M   'P 1'
#
loop_
_entity.id
_entity.type
_entity.pdbx_description
1 polymer ?
#
loop_
_entity_poly.entity_id
_entity_poly.type
_entity_poly.pdbx_seq_one_letter_code
_entity_poly.pdbx_strand_id
1 'polypeptide(L)'
;MIMRLFLWASVHIRKNRKGNVMNELERLMKRYPQLVGCREAITETYQVLEESFRNGGKLLICGNGGSAADSDHIVGELMKGFKKQRPVPADMREKLGEDLADHLQGALPAISLAGHAALSTAFLNDVAPDMVFAQQVYGYGNENDVLLAITTSGNSGNVL
;
A
#
# COMPACT_ATOMS: atom_id res chain seq x y z
N MET A 1 20.60 -8.46 -5.66
CA MET A 1 19.15 -8.68 -5.66
C MET A 1 18.57 -7.71 -4.62
N ILE A 2 18.14 -6.53 -5.05
CA ILE A 2 17.60 -5.50 -4.15
C ILE A 2 16.09 -5.67 -4.17
N MET A 3 15.60 -6.44 -3.18
CA MET A 3 14.17 -6.47 -2.88
C MET A 3 13.79 -5.09 -2.33
N ARG A 4 13.03 -4.30 -3.07
CA ARG A 4 12.45 -3.06 -2.55
C ARG A 4 11.35 -3.43 -1.56
N LEU A 5 11.77 -3.67 -0.32
CA LEU A 5 10.85 -3.91 0.80
C LEU A 5 10.35 -2.56 1.29
N PHE A 6 9.07 -2.29 1.06
CA PHE A 6 8.43 -1.09 1.60
C PHE A 6 7.92 -1.35 3.00
N LEU A 7 8.28 -0.45 3.87
CA LEU A 7 7.93 -0.50 5.27
C LEU A 7 6.58 0.12 5.54
N TRP A 8 5.82 -0.58 6.29
CA TRP A 8 4.56 -0.16 6.80
C TRP A 8 4.71 0.83 7.97
N ALA A 9 4.18 2.03 7.83
CA ALA A 9 4.05 3.01 8.89
C ALA A 9 2.59 3.40 9.07
N SER A 10 2.08 3.22 10.28
CA SER A 10 0.71 3.57 10.65
C SER A 10 0.48 5.06 10.53
N VAL A 11 -0.34 5.49 9.61
CA VAL A 11 -0.74 6.88 9.49
C VAL A 11 -1.90 7.17 10.44
N HIS A 12 -1.61 7.82 11.54
CA HIS A 12 -2.56 8.57 12.37
C HIS A 12 -1.91 9.89 12.75
N ILE A 13 -2.34 10.97 12.14
CA ILE A 13 -1.63 12.23 12.24
C ILE A 13 -2.33 13.15 13.22
N ARG A 14 -1.77 13.22 14.40
CA ARG A 14 -1.82 14.40 15.26
C ARG A 14 -0.39 14.90 15.49
N LYS A 15 -0.23 16.18 15.64
CA LYS A 15 0.97 17.05 15.66
C LYS A 15 2.29 16.59 16.34
N ASN A 16 2.49 15.31 16.68
CA ASN A 16 3.68 14.89 17.44
C ASN A 16 4.34 13.59 16.91
N ARG A 17 4.36 13.38 15.60
CA ARG A 17 4.70 12.08 15.02
C ARG A 17 6.05 11.93 14.32
N LYS A 18 6.78 13.01 14.06
CA LYS A 18 8.13 12.88 13.51
C LYS A 18 8.99 11.93 14.36
N GLY A 19 8.84 11.97 15.68
CA GLY A 19 9.56 11.07 16.61
C GLY A 19 9.18 9.58 16.49
N ASN A 20 7.93 9.25 16.13
CA ASN A 20 7.49 7.86 16.09
C ASN A 20 7.88 7.16 14.77
N VAL A 21 7.82 7.88 13.65
CA VAL A 21 8.27 7.38 12.33
C VAL A 21 9.78 7.19 12.32
N MET A 22 10.53 8.13 12.86
CA MET A 22 11.98 8.02 13.01
C MET A 22 12.37 6.82 13.87
N ASN A 23 11.59 6.50 14.91
CA ASN A 23 11.84 5.33 15.74
C ASN A 23 11.65 4.01 14.98
N GLU A 24 10.60 3.87 14.17
CA GLU A 24 10.37 2.65 13.37
C GLU A 24 11.41 2.51 12.24
N LEU A 25 11.83 3.61 11.62
CA LEU A 25 12.91 3.60 10.63
C LEU A 25 14.25 3.16 11.25
N GLU A 26 14.59 3.66 12.44
CA GLU A 26 15.80 3.22 13.17
C GLU A 26 15.73 1.74 13.53
N ARG A 27 14.57 1.26 13.98
CA ARG A 27 14.35 -0.16 14.27
C ARG A 27 14.50 -1.02 13.01
N LEU A 28 14.04 -0.55 11.86
CA LEU A 28 14.25 -1.21 10.59
C LEU A 28 15.73 -1.31 10.25
N MET A 29 16.45 -0.19 10.28
CA MET A 29 17.87 -0.15 9.96
C MET A 29 18.68 -1.04 10.90
N LYS A 30 18.32 -1.06 12.20
CA LYS A 30 18.95 -1.95 13.19
C LYS A 30 18.68 -3.43 12.89
N ARG A 31 17.46 -3.77 12.47
CA ARG A 31 17.07 -5.16 12.16
C ARG A 31 17.63 -5.64 10.83
N TYR A 32 17.75 -4.74 9.85
CA TYR A 32 18.21 -5.03 8.50
C TYR A 32 19.30 -4.03 8.07
N PRO A 33 20.53 -4.17 8.56
CA PRO A 33 21.63 -3.22 8.29
C PRO A 33 21.92 -3.05 6.78
N GLN A 34 21.65 -4.06 5.97
CA GLN A 34 21.80 -4.00 4.51
C GLN A 34 20.88 -2.97 3.83
N LEU A 35 19.84 -2.48 4.52
CA LEU A 35 18.95 -1.44 4.01
C LEU A 35 19.42 -0.01 4.30
N VAL A 36 20.53 0.17 5.01
CA VAL A 36 21.03 1.51 5.37
C VAL A 36 21.27 2.37 4.11
N GLY A 37 21.76 1.78 3.02
CA GLY A 37 21.93 2.47 1.74
C GLY A 37 20.61 2.88 1.06
N CYS A 38 19.47 2.34 1.48
CA CYS A 38 18.15 2.66 0.96
C CYS A 38 17.35 3.59 1.90
N ARG A 39 17.95 4.06 3.00
CA ARG A 39 17.27 4.84 4.03
C ARG A 39 16.52 6.05 3.49
N GLU A 40 17.16 6.82 2.63
CA GLU A 40 16.58 8.02 2.04
C GLU A 40 15.39 7.66 1.15
N ALA A 41 15.55 6.71 0.23
CA ALA A 41 14.47 6.24 -0.63
C ALA A 41 13.26 5.68 0.14
N ILE A 42 13.50 4.98 1.27
CA ILE A 42 12.43 4.49 2.14
C ILE A 42 11.69 5.66 2.80
N THR A 43 12.42 6.68 3.24
CA THR A 43 11.84 7.87 3.86
C THR A 43 11.00 8.66 2.87
N GLU A 44 11.52 8.89 1.66
CA GLU A 44 10.81 9.58 0.57
C GLU A 44 9.53 8.83 0.17
N THR A 45 9.61 7.51 0.02
CA THR A 45 8.43 6.69 -0.28
C THR A 45 7.37 6.79 0.81
N TYR A 46 7.79 6.77 2.08
CA TYR A 46 6.85 7.00 3.18
C TYR A 46 6.15 8.36 3.06
N GLN A 47 6.90 9.42 2.75
CA GLN A 47 6.34 10.77 2.59
C GLN A 47 5.33 10.85 1.44
N VAL A 48 5.64 10.24 0.29
CA VAL A 48 4.74 10.18 -0.86
C VAL A 48 3.43 9.46 -0.50
N LEU A 49 3.52 8.32 0.19
CA LEU A 49 2.33 7.58 0.64
C LEU A 49 1.52 8.38 1.67
N GLU A 50 2.19 9.02 2.62
CA GLU A 50 1.53 9.86 3.62
C GLU A 50 0.78 11.02 2.96
N GLU A 51 1.39 11.69 2.00
CA GLU A 51 0.78 12.79 1.26
C GLU A 51 -0.41 12.32 0.42
N SER A 52 -0.26 11.21 -0.29
CA SER A 52 -1.35 10.58 -1.05
C SER A 52 -2.57 10.33 -0.16
N PHE A 53 -2.40 9.61 0.94
CA PHE A 53 -3.52 9.32 1.85
C PHE A 53 -4.12 10.57 2.50
N ARG A 54 -3.34 11.62 2.74
CA ARG A 54 -3.84 12.91 3.24
C ARG A 54 -4.72 13.63 2.23
N ASN A 55 -4.40 13.49 0.96
CA ASN A 55 -5.10 14.11 -0.16
C ASN A 55 -6.23 13.23 -0.72
N GLY A 56 -6.63 12.18 0.01
CA GLY A 56 -7.73 11.28 -0.37
C GLY A 56 -7.37 10.27 -1.45
N GLY A 57 -6.08 10.12 -1.76
CA GLY A 57 -5.57 9.09 -2.66
C GLY A 57 -5.58 7.71 -2.03
N LYS A 58 -5.30 6.71 -2.86
CA LYS A 58 -5.18 5.30 -2.50
C LYS A 58 -3.87 4.71 -3.01
N LEU A 59 -3.52 3.54 -2.46
CA LEU A 59 -2.39 2.76 -2.94
C LEU A 59 -2.88 1.63 -3.85
N LEU A 60 -2.41 1.61 -5.10
CA LEU A 60 -2.54 0.49 -6.01
C LEU A 60 -1.26 -0.34 -5.94
N ILE A 61 -1.37 -1.66 -5.84
CA ILE A 61 -0.19 -2.53 -5.71
C ILE A 61 -0.26 -3.64 -6.74
N CYS A 62 0.84 -3.87 -7.45
CA CYS A 62 0.96 -4.99 -8.38
C CYS A 62 2.25 -5.79 -8.17
N GLY A 63 2.21 -7.04 -8.61
CA GLY A 63 3.34 -7.97 -8.60
C GLY A 63 2.89 -9.35 -9.03
N ASN A 64 3.85 -10.21 -9.33
CA ASN A 64 3.58 -11.57 -9.78
C ASN A 64 4.00 -12.61 -8.73
N GLY A 65 3.32 -13.74 -8.67
CA GLY A 65 3.69 -14.86 -7.81
C GLY A 65 3.79 -14.47 -6.33
N GLY A 66 4.95 -14.63 -5.70
CA GLY A 66 5.18 -14.21 -4.30
C GLY A 66 4.95 -12.72 -4.09
N SER A 67 5.31 -11.88 -5.06
CA SER A 67 5.06 -10.43 -5.00
C SER A 67 3.56 -10.08 -5.09
N ALA A 68 2.74 -10.93 -5.72
CA ALA A 68 1.28 -10.81 -5.67
C ALA A 68 0.75 -11.08 -4.26
N ALA A 69 1.25 -12.14 -3.62
CA ALA A 69 0.90 -12.46 -2.23
C ALA A 69 1.34 -11.34 -1.26
N ASP A 70 2.52 -10.75 -1.47
CA ASP A 70 2.97 -9.58 -0.72
C ASP A 70 2.06 -8.37 -0.93
N SER A 71 1.57 -8.16 -2.16
CA SER A 71 0.61 -7.10 -2.48
C SER A 71 -0.69 -7.26 -1.69
N ASP A 72 -1.25 -8.45 -1.67
CA ASP A 72 -2.47 -8.78 -0.90
C ASP A 72 -2.26 -8.58 0.61
N HIS A 73 -1.11 -9.01 1.12
CA HIS A 73 -0.77 -8.84 2.54
C HIS A 73 -0.67 -7.36 2.91
N ILE A 74 0.02 -6.55 2.10
CA ILE A 74 0.16 -5.11 2.34
C ILE A 74 -1.23 -4.43 2.35
N VAL A 75 -2.10 -4.79 1.42
CA VAL A 75 -3.49 -4.28 1.40
C VAL A 75 -4.22 -4.64 2.69
N GLY A 76 -4.12 -5.89 3.14
CA GLY A 76 -4.73 -6.33 4.39
C GLY A 76 -4.28 -5.50 5.60
N GLU A 77 -2.98 -5.21 5.71
CA GLU A 77 -2.42 -4.41 6.80
C GLU A 77 -2.82 -2.91 6.73
N LEU A 78 -3.04 -2.38 5.54
CA LEU A 78 -3.50 -1.00 5.34
C LEU A 78 -5.00 -0.86 5.58
N MET A 79 -5.80 -1.82 5.16
CA MET A 79 -7.25 -1.81 5.32
C MET A 79 -7.68 -2.14 6.76
N LYS A 80 -6.89 -2.93 7.48
CA LYS A 80 -7.12 -3.30 8.88
C LYS A 80 -5.83 -3.13 9.69
N GLY A 81 -5.87 -2.43 10.81
CA GLY A 81 -4.70 -2.25 11.69
C GLY A 81 -4.28 -3.55 12.38
N PHE A 82 -2.98 -3.88 12.34
CA PHE A 82 -2.39 -5.00 13.07
C PHE A 82 -1.92 -4.58 14.48
N LYS A 83 -0.89 -3.73 14.56
CA LYS A 83 -0.36 -3.27 15.86
C LYS A 83 -1.16 -2.15 16.49
N LYS A 84 -1.74 -1.29 15.67
CA LYS A 84 -2.53 -0.14 16.11
C LYS A 84 -3.85 -0.16 15.38
N GLN A 85 -4.90 -0.42 16.12
CA GLN A 85 -6.25 -0.24 15.61
C GLN A 85 -6.49 1.25 15.37
N ARG A 86 -7.03 1.57 14.22
CA ARG A 86 -7.46 2.92 13.87
C ARG A 86 -8.96 3.01 14.10
N PRO A 87 -9.46 3.85 15.03
CA PRO A 87 -10.90 4.01 15.19
C PRO A 87 -11.49 4.66 13.92
N VAL A 88 -12.75 4.38 13.66
CA VAL A 88 -13.52 5.10 12.65
C VAL A 88 -13.54 6.59 13.02
N PRO A 89 -13.31 7.53 12.08
CA PRO A 89 -13.37 8.97 12.33
C PRO A 89 -14.72 9.40 12.92
N ALA A 90 -14.71 10.42 13.77
CA ALA A 90 -15.90 10.82 14.53
C ALA A 90 -17.08 11.22 13.63
N ASP A 91 -16.81 11.94 12.53
CA ASP A 91 -17.80 12.33 11.53
C ASP A 91 -18.43 11.14 10.79
N MET A 92 -17.65 10.09 10.56
CA MET A 92 -18.14 8.84 9.97
C MET A 92 -18.90 8.01 11.02
N ARG A 93 -18.43 8.02 12.28
CA ARG A 93 -19.10 7.33 13.37
C ARG A 93 -20.54 7.86 13.57
N GLU A 94 -20.71 9.17 13.50
CA GLU A 94 -22.02 9.80 13.56
C GLU A 94 -22.96 9.33 12.44
N LYS A 95 -22.44 9.16 11.23
CA LYS A 95 -23.21 8.69 10.05
C LYS A 95 -23.53 7.20 10.08
N LEU A 96 -22.61 6.39 10.57
CA LEU A 96 -22.75 4.93 10.61
C LEU A 96 -23.57 4.43 11.78
N GLY A 97 -23.66 5.22 12.87
CA GLY A 97 -24.16 4.78 14.15
C GLY A 97 -23.10 4.02 14.97
N GLU A 98 -23.27 3.98 16.28
CA GLU A 98 -22.27 3.42 17.19
C GLU A 98 -22.03 1.94 16.96
N ASP A 99 -23.10 1.16 16.81
CA ASP A 99 -23.02 -0.30 16.67
C ASP A 99 -22.17 -0.71 15.46
N LEU A 100 -22.42 -0.12 14.29
CA LEU A 100 -21.62 -0.42 13.09
C LEU A 100 -20.19 0.12 13.21
N ALA A 101 -20.03 1.33 13.74
CA ALA A 101 -18.71 1.96 13.88
C ALA A 101 -17.79 1.22 14.86
N ASP A 102 -18.35 0.53 15.87
CA ASP A 102 -17.58 -0.27 16.82
C ASP A 102 -17.01 -1.55 16.20
N HIS A 103 -17.62 -2.04 15.12
CA HIS A 103 -17.16 -3.23 14.37
C HIS A 103 -16.27 -2.89 13.17
N LEU A 104 -16.09 -1.61 12.86
CA LEU A 104 -15.22 -1.15 11.76
C LEU A 104 -13.94 -0.51 12.29
N GLN A 105 -12.97 -0.41 11.40
CA GLN A 105 -11.71 0.30 11.67
C GLN A 105 -11.46 1.36 10.58
N GLY A 106 -10.79 2.44 10.95
CA GLY A 106 -10.28 3.40 9.97
C GLY A 106 -9.28 2.71 9.04
N ALA A 107 -9.55 2.72 7.76
CA ALA A 107 -8.73 2.12 6.73
C ALA A 107 -7.84 3.16 6.03
N LEU A 108 -6.71 2.72 5.49
CA LEU A 108 -5.94 3.41 4.47
C LEU A 108 -6.29 2.76 3.13
N PRO A 109 -6.89 3.49 2.18
CA PRO A 109 -7.39 2.89 0.94
C PRO A 109 -6.26 2.24 0.14
N ALA A 110 -6.37 0.94 -0.11
CA ALA A 110 -5.40 0.19 -0.90
C ALA A 110 -6.08 -0.93 -1.69
N ILE A 111 -5.60 -1.20 -2.90
CA ILE A 111 -6.12 -2.24 -3.79
C ILE A 111 -4.94 -3.05 -4.34
N SER A 112 -4.99 -4.36 -4.17
CA SER A 112 -4.09 -5.28 -4.87
C SER A 112 -4.64 -5.56 -6.27
N LEU A 113 -3.84 -5.29 -7.29
CA LEU A 113 -4.20 -5.54 -8.67
C LEU A 113 -4.03 -7.03 -9.06
N ALA A 114 -3.48 -7.85 -8.16
CA ALA A 114 -3.31 -9.28 -8.36
C ALA A 114 -4.59 -10.09 -8.07
N GLY A 115 -5.54 -9.52 -7.31
CA GLY A 115 -6.73 -10.22 -6.81
C GLY A 115 -7.90 -10.34 -7.80
N HIS A 116 -7.85 -9.73 -8.98
CA HIS A 116 -8.96 -9.67 -9.95
C HIS A 116 -8.92 -10.83 -10.94
N ALA A 117 -9.19 -12.05 -10.50
CA ALA A 117 -9.03 -13.26 -11.31
C ALA A 117 -9.80 -13.23 -12.65
N ALA A 118 -11.06 -12.81 -12.63
CA ALA A 118 -11.88 -12.76 -13.86
C ALA A 118 -11.33 -11.73 -14.86
N LEU A 119 -11.02 -10.52 -14.41
CA LEU A 119 -10.44 -9.49 -15.25
C LEU A 119 -9.07 -9.92 -15.78
N SER A 120 -8.20 -10.43 -14.91
CA SER A 120 -6.85 -10.83 -15.29
C SER A 120 -6.87 -11.94 -16.33
N THR A 121 -7.66 -12.99 -16.13
CA THR A 121 -7.71 -14.13 -17.07
C THR A 121 -8.33 -13.75 -18.41
N ALA A 122 -9.39 -12.93 -18.42
CA ALA A 122 -10.01 -12.44 -19.64
C ALA A 122 -9.03 -11.53 -20.41
N PHE A 123 -8.41 -10.56 -19.74
CA PHE A 123 -7.50 -9.62 -20.39
C PHE A 123 -6.24 -10.31 -20.94
N LEU A 124 -5.70 -11.29 -20.20
CA LEU A 124 -4.60 -12.13 -20.65
C LEU A 124 -4.92 -12.89 -21.93
N ASN A 125 -6.15 -13.42 -22.06
CA ASN A 125 -6.58 -14.21 -23.20
C ASN A 125 -7.01 -13.37 -24.40
N ASP A 126 -7.74 -12.29 -24.14
CA ASP A 126 -8.49 -11.58 -25.19
C ASP A 126 -7.76 -10.34 -25.73
N VAL A 127 -6.82 -9.77 -24.95
CA VAL A 127 -6.21 -8.47 -25.28
C VAL A 127 -4.68 -8.54 -25.28
N ALA A 128 -4.05 -8.43 -24.11
CA ALA A 128 -2.59 -8.38 -24.00
C ALA A 128 -2.11 -8.83 -22.61
N PRO A 129 -1.33 -9.92 -22.52
CA PRO A 129 -0.83 -10.44 -21.24
C PRO A 129 -0.04 -9.42 -20.40
N ASP A 130 0.81 -8.63 -21.04
CA ASP A 130 1.70 -7.70 -20.36
C ASP A 130 1.01 -6.40 -19.94
N MET A 131 -0.27 -6.21 -20.29
CA MET A 131 -1.01 -4.98 -20.01
C MET A 131 -2.03 -5.11 -18.87
N VAL A 132 -2.13 -6.27 -18.22
CA VAL A 132 -3.17 -6.56 -17.23
C VAL A 132 -3.13 -5.61 -16.02
N PHE A 133 -1.95 -5.23 -15.55
CA PHE A 133 -1.82 -4.26 -14.47
C PHE A 133 -2.01 -2.82 -14.97
N ALA A 134 -1.49 -2.49 -16.14
CA ALA A 134 -1.69 -1.19 -16.78
C ALA A 134 -3.18 -0.89 -16.99
N GLN A 135 -3.96 -1.88 -17.45
CA GLN A 135 -5.42 -1.74 -17.60
C GLN A 135 -6.12 -1.43 -16.28
N GLN A 136 -5.71 -2.08 -15.20
CA GLN A 136 -6.27 -1.84 -13.88
C GLN A 136 -5.87 -0.47 -13.32
N VAL A 137 -4.61 -0.06 -13.53
CA VAL A 137 -4.15 1.29 -13.16
C VAL A 137 -4.95 2.35 -13.93
N TYR A 138 -5.17 2.16 -15.23
CA TYR A 138 -6.02 3.05 -16.04
C TYR A 138 -7.46 3.13 -15.52
N GLY A 139 -8.03 2.00 -15.11
CA GLY A 139 -9.42 1.92 -14.65
C GLY A 139 -9.65 2.42 -13.21
N TYR A 140 -8.70 2.20 -12.32
CA TYR A 140 -8.82 2.54 -10.89
C TYR A 140 -8.08 3.79 -10.47
N GLY A 141 -7.06 4.19 -11.24
CA GLY A 141 -6.18 5.30 -10.88
C GLY A 141 -6.86 6.65 -10.95
N ASN A 142 -6.59 7.48 -9.97
CA ASN A 142 -7.00 8.88 -9.92
C ASN A 142 -5.80 9.75 -9.55
N GLU A 143 -5.97 11.05 -9.66
CA GLU A 143 -5.03 12.01 -9.12
C GLU A 143 -4.79 11.77 -7.62
N ASN A 144 -3.57 11.92 -7.16
CA ASN A 144 -3.07 11.63 -5.81
C ASN A 144 -2.91 10.15 -5.45
N ASP A 145 -3.22 9.21 -6.34
CA ASP A 145 -2.94 7.80 -6.09
C ASP A 145 -1.45 7.48 -6.25
N VAL A 146 -1.03 6.41 -5.59
CA VAL A 146 0.32 5.87 -5.71
C VAL A 146 0.25 4.44 -6.25
N LEU A 147 1.10 4.13 -7.23
CA LEU A 147 1.33 2.76 -7.68
C LEU A 147 2.60 2.20 -7.03
N LEU A 148 2.46 1.07 -6.34
CA LEU A 148 3.58 0.27 -5.84
C LEU A 148 3.71 -1.00 -6.70
N ALA A 149 4.78 -1.05 -7.49
CA ALA A 149 5.12 -2.20 -8.31
C ALA A 149 6.20 -3.05 -7.64
N ILE A 150 5.92 -4.33 -7.41
CA ILE A 150 6.82 -5.26 -6.73
C ILE A 150 7.34 -6.28 -7.74
N THR A 151 8.65 -6.29 -7.95
CA THR A 151 9.31 -7.28 -8.80
C THR A 151 10.68 -7.65 -8.23
N THR A 152 10.95 -8.96 -8.12
CA THR A 152 12.24 -9.47 -7.63
C THR A 152 13.32 -9.45 -8.71
N SER A 153 12.93 -9.66 -9.97
CA SER A 153 13.85 -9.63 -11.11
C SER A 153 14.15 -8.22 -11.64
N GLY A 154 13.22 -7.27 -11.39
CA GLY A 154 13.25 -5.94 -12.01
C GLY A 154 12.93 -5.93 -13.51
N ASN A 155 12.51 -7.07 -14.09
CA ASN A 155 12.32 -7.26 -15.54
C ASN A 155 10.97 -7.90 -15.91
N SER A 156 9.99 -7.86 -15.04
CA SER A 156 8.66 -8.42 -15.34
C SER A 156 7.90 -7.48 -16.29
N GLY A 157 7.62 -7.91 -17.53
CA GLY A 157 7.06 -7.06 -18.58
C GLY A 157 5.73 -6.42 -18.21
N ASN A 158 4.87 -7.14 -17.47
CA ASN A 158 3.58 -6.61 -16.99
C ASN A 158 3.68 -5.71 -15.75
N VAL A 159 4.89 -5.53 -15.18
CA VAL A 159 5.15 -4.67 -14.01
C VAL A 159 5.90 -3.39 -14.40
N LEU A 160 6.65 -3.44 -15.50
CA LEU A 160 7.40 -2.30 -16.05
C LEU A 160 6.57 -1.48 -17.01
#